data_9ef54819cf208275a81fce9ad5dab311
#
_entry.id   9ef54819cf208275a81fce9ad5dab311
#
_cell.length_a   1.000
_cell.length_b   1.000
_cell.length_c   1.000
_cell.angle_alpha   90.00
_cell.angle_beta   90.00
_cell.angle_gamma   90.00
#
_symmetry.space_group_name_H-M   'P 1'
#
loop_
_entity.id
_entity.type
_entity.pdbx_description
1 polymer ?
#
loop_
_entity_poly.entity_id
_entity_poly.type
_entity_poly.pdbx_seq_one_letter_code
_entity_poly.pdbx_strand_id
1 'polypeptide(L)'
;MNIYGGNCVNDQDYNDHNAQLDLIYADQQAVINIYGGTFESKSANNRGYWVLNLKDGSGAAINVYGGTFINYDPSSSMTENPVKNFVAEGYTAIKTSAEPAPNGTYTVVKGTEVAAPADLESALKSGDIAIVSRSMTIDDSPYISSVASATLSLKEGAVLTAQEGSELQQCIQVSKSCKKMVISGKGFIVGPKNSTATNVAGIYSGCPDLVIDGTITVDGSSGSKGTNAAIRIAEGTTTIKDGYFTVGTDASGIANSCILVATARPSQKAHLKIYGGVFETKGNPINGWYPVINIQDADRKAGRATVEIYGGIFINYNPATGDNTGEADDTFVAPGYKSVETTYNGQQAWQVIPE
;
A
#
# COMPACT_ATOMS: atom_id res chain seq x y z
N MET A 1 -1.06 -28.40 -18.16
CA MET A 1 -2.09 -28.81 -17.15
C MET A 1 -2.95 -27.62 -16.84
N ASN A 2 -4.27 -27.81 -16.67
CA ASN A 2 -5.18 -26.73 -16.26
C ASN A 2 -5.85 -27.12 -14.94
N ILE A 3 -5.88 -26.20 -13.98
CA ILE A 3 -6.51 -26.35 -12.66
C ILE A 3 -7.67 -25.35 -12.58
N TYR A 4 -8.90 -25.84 -12.48
CA TYR A 4 -10.10 -25.01 -12.47
C TYR A 4 -10.69 -24.80 -11.06
N GLY A 5 -10.24 -25.58 -10.08
CA GLY A 5 -10.72 -25.52 -8.70
C GLY A 5 -10.16 -26.63 -7.84
N GLY A 6 -10.67 -26.73 -6.63
CA GLY A 6 -10.25 -27.71 -5.63
C GLY A 6 -9.57 -27.05 -4.44
N ASN A 7 -9.33 -27.85 -3.41
CA ASN A 7 -8.56 -27.45 -2.25
C ASN A 7 -7.26 -28.26 -2.24
N CYS A 8 -6.16 -27.59 -2.52
CA CYS A 8 -4.82 -28.15 -2.57
C CYS A 8 -4.07 -27.72 -1.31
N VAL A 9 -3.83 -28.65 -0.41
CA VAL A 9 -3.17 -28.38 0.87
C VAL A 9 -1.98 -29.33 1.02
N ASN A 10 -0.83 -28.76 1.36
CA ASN A 10 0.30 -29.52 1.88
C ASN A 10 0.35 -29.27 3.40
N ASP A 11 -0.01 -30.29 4.19
CA ASP A 11 -0.05 -30.24 5.66
C ASP A 11 1.11 -30.99 6.32
N GLN A 12 2.07 -31.48 5.52
CA GLN A 12 3.23 -32.20 6.04
C GLN A 12 4.15 -31.27 6.80
N ASP A 13 4.27 -31.48 8.08
CA ASP A 13 5.27 -30.84 8.94
C ASP A 13 6.60 -31.60 8.79
N TYR A 14 7.43 -31.13 7.86
CA TYR A 14 8.70 -31.79 7.58
C TYR A 14 9.82 -31.05 8.30
N ASN A 15 10.37 -31.68 9.35
CA ASN A 15 11.52 -31.18 10.11
C ASN A 15 12.87 -31.38 9.41
N ASP A 16 12.90 -31.93 8.21
CA ASP A 16 14.12 -32.11 7.42
C ASP A 16 14.43 -30.83 6.62
N HIS A 17 15.50 -30.16 7.00
CA HIS A 17 15.97 -28.92 6.38
C HIS A 17 16.33 -29.05 4.88
N ASN A 18 16.33 -30.25 4.31
CA ASN A 18 16.65 -30.52 2.92
C ASN A 18 15.44 -30.92 2.06
N ALA A 19 14.27 -31.13 2.65
CA ALA A 19 13.07 -31.46 1.90
C ALA A 19 12.35 -30.19 1.46
N GLN A 20 12.33 -29.94 0.17
CA GLN A 20 11.52 -28.90 -0.47
C GLN A 20 10.19 -29.53 -0.84
N LEU A 21 9.12 -29.13 -0.18
CA LEU A 21 7.78 -29.64 -0.43
C LEU A 21 6.99 -28.58 -1.20
N ASP A 22 7.11 -28.65 -2.52
CA ASP A 22 6.30 -27.82 -3.41
C ASP A 22 4.87 -28.33 -3.45
N LEU A 23 3.90 -27.44 -3.37
CA LEU A 23 2.51 -27.82 -3.61
C LEU A 23 2.24 -28.02 -5.10
N ILE A 24 2.78 -27.12 -5.92
CA ILE A 24 2.75 -27.19 -7.38
C ILE A 24 4.17 -26.93 -7.90
N TYR A 25 4.74 -27.94 -8.56
CA TYR A 25 6.07 -27.87 -9.16
C TYR A 25 6.00 -28.10 -10.67
N ALA A 26 6.62 -27.21 -11.44
CA ALA A 26 6.70 -27.34 -12.89
C ALA A 26 8.15 -27.51 -13.35
N ASP A 27 8.39 -28.53 -14.18
CA ASP A 27 9.70 -28.91 -14.73
C ASP A 27 9.66 -29.03 -16.24
N GLN A 28 10.83 -29.10 -16.88
CA GLN A 28 11.05 -29.24 -18.32
C GLN A 28 10.40 -28.12 -19.13
N GLN A 29 9.34 -28.42 -19.87
CA GLN A 29 8.55 -27.46 -20.65
C GLN A 29 7.08 -27.50 -20.25
N ALA A 30 6.79 -27.91 -19.03
CA ALA A 30 5.43 -27.98 -18.51
C ALA A 30 4.82 -26.57 -18.42
N VAL A 31 3.58 -26.43 -18.89
CA VAL A 31 2.77 -25.23 -18.70
C VAL A 31 1.60 -25.57 -17.78
N ILE A 32 1.53 -24.88 -16.65
CA ILE A 32 0.44 -25.03 -15.67
C ILE A 32 -0.37 -23.73 -15.66
N ASN A 33 -1.67 -23.83 -15.94
CA ASN A 33 -2.60 -22.71 -15.86
C ASN A 33 -3.58 -22.93 -14.71
N ILE A 34 -3.67 -21.97 -13.81
CA ILE A 34 -4.53 -22.01 -12.62
C ILE A 34 -5.65 -20.99 -12.80
N TYR A 35 -6.89 -21.47 -12.90
CA TYR A 35 -8.10 -20.66 -13.09
C TYR A 35 -8.93 -20.52 -11.81
N GLY A 36 -8.67 -21.33 -10.79
CA GLY A 36 -9.36 -21.32 -9.52
C GLY A 36 -8.85 -22.39 -8.56
N GLY A 37 -9.38 -22.38 -7.36
CA GLY A 37 -9.00 -23.29 -6.27
C GLY A 37 -8.42 -22.55 -5.07
N THR A 38 -8.18 -23.28 -3.99
CA THR A 38 -7.51 -22.79 -2.79
C THR A 38 -6.20 -23.56 -2.63
N PHE A 39 -5.12 -22.84 -2.38
CA PHE A 39 -3.76 -23.36 -2.34
C PHE A 39 -3.10 -22.95 -1.02
N GLU A 40 -2.68 -23.94 -0.23
CA GLU A 40 -2.06 -23.69 1.07
C GLU A 40 -0.90 -24.67 1.30
N SER A 41 0.28 -24.18 1.67
CA SER A 41 1.35 -24.97 2.22
C SER A 41 1.49 -24.65 3.71
N LYS A 42 1.28 -25.65 4.57
CA LYS A 42 1.37 -25.53 6.04
C LYS A 42 2.75 -25.90 6.58
N SER A 43 3.72 -26.15 5.71
CA SER A 43 5.07 -26.47 6.14
C SER A 43 5.65 -25.40 7.05
N ALA A 44 6.03 -25.78 8.27
CA ALA A 44 6.55 -24.88 9.31
C ALA A 44 7.97 -24.39 9.04
N ASN A 45 8.61 -24.82 7.96
CA ASN A 45 9.95 -24.37 7.61
C ASN A 45 9.93 -22.91 7.11
N ASN A 46 10.48 -22.00 7.91
CA ASN A 46 10.67 -20.56 7.65
C ASN A 46 11.46 -20.22 6.35
N ARG A 47 11.59 -21.13 5.40
CA ARG A 47 12.33 -20.93 4.14
C ARG A 47 11.44 -20.67 2.92
N GLY A 48 10.23 -20.24 3.13
CA GLY A 48 9.27 -19.93 2.09
C GLY A 48 8.25 -21.07 1.94
N TYR A 49 6.98 -20.69 2.02
CA TYR A 49 5.87 -21.60 1.74
C TYR A 49 5.86 -21.85 0.23
N TRP A 50 6.37 -22.99 -0.18
CA TRP A 50 6.55 -23.37 -1.59
C TRP A 50 5.21 -23.82 -2.18
N VAL A 51 4.37 -22.84 -2.49
CA VAL A 51 3.07 -23.10 -3.09
C VAL A 51 3.21 -23.31 -4.60
N LEU A 52 3.90 -22.40 -5.28
CA LEU A 52 4.20 -22.49 -6.71
C LEU A 52 5.71 -22.42 -6.89
N ASN A 53 6.29 -23.37 -7.64
CA ASN A 53 7.72 -23.42 -7.89
C ASN A 53 8.03 -23.89 -9.32
N LEU A 54 9.03 -23.29 -9.94
CA LEU A 54 9.60 -23.71 -11.22
C LEU A 54 10.97 -24.32 -10.99
N LYS A 55 11.28 -25.37 -11.72
CA LYS A 55 12.65 -25.86 -11.76
C LYS A 55 13.58 -24.85 -12.41
N ASP A 56 14.65 -24.50 -11.71
CA ASP A 56 15.69 -23.61 -12.23
C ASP A 56 16.22 -24.06 -13.59
N GLY A 57 16.33 -23.09 -14.51
CA GLY A 57 16.83 -23.34 -15.86
C GLY A 57 15.92 -24.17 -16.76
N SER A 58 14.72 -24.50 -16.32
CA SER A 58 13.72 -25.17 -17.17
C SER A 58 12.97 -24.19 -18.06
N GLY A 59 12.32 -24.68 -19.11
CA GLY A 59 11.37 -23.92 -19.93
C GLY A 59 9.94 -23.96 -19.42
N ALA A 60 9.74 -24.36 -18.15
CA ALA A 60 8.41 -24.46 -17.57
C ALA A 60 7.77 -23.10 -17.29
N ALA A 61 6.44 -23.07 -17.26
CA ALA A 61 5.67 -21.87 -16.94
C ALA A 61 4.48 -22.19 -16.04
N ILE A 62 4.21 -21.28 -15.10
CA ILE A 62 2.98 -21.28 -14.30
C ILE A 62 2.28 -19.94 -14.57
N ASN A 63 0.99 -19.97 -14.93
CA ASN A 63 0.16 -18.81 -15.18
C ASN A 63 -1.07 -18.88 -14.27
N VAL A 64 -1.25 -17.84 -13.45
CA VAL A 64 -2.37 -17.78 -12.50
C VAL A 64 -3.40 -16.79 -12.99
N TYR A 65 -4.58 -17.28 -13.34
CA TYR A 65 -5.76 -16.52 -13.80
C TYR A 65 -6.83 -16.43 -12.70
N GLY A 66 -6.67 -17.14 -11.57
CA GLY A 66 -7.62 -17.13 -10.48
C GLY A 66 -7.18 -18.02 -9.34
N GLY A 67 -7.95 -18.04 -8.27
CA GLY A 67 -7.68 -18.86 -7.09
C GLY A 67 -7.29 -18.04 -5.87
N THR A 68 -7.31 -18.72 -4.72
CA THR A 68 -6.96 -18.18 -3.42
C THR A 68 -5.70 -18.86 -2.90
N PHE A 69 -4.74 -18.09 -2.49
CA PHE A 69 -3.43 -18.51 -2.01
C PHE A 69 -3.28 -18.09 -0.55
N ILE A 70 -3.06 -19.04 0.34
CA ILE A 70 -2.95 -18.82 1.78
C ILE A 70 -1.45 -18.79 2.14
N ASN A 71 -1.03 -17.71 2.80
CA ASN A 71 0.36 -17.42 3.17
C ASN A 71 1.34 -17.41 1.99
N TYR A 72 0.83 -17.03 0.82
CA TYR A 72 1.62 -16.98 -0.40
C TYR A 72 1.10 -15.91 -1.36
N ASP A 73 1.97 -15.02 -1.80
CA ASP A 73 1.67 -14.02 -2.82
C ASP A 73 2.12 -14.49 -4.20
N PRO A 74 1.21 -14.93 -5.09
CA PRO A 74 1.57 -15.41 -6.42
C PRO A 74 2.12 -14.31 -7.34
N SER A 75 1.95 -13.04 -6.98
CA SER A 75 2.53 -11.91 -7.72
C SER A 75 3.98 -11.60 -7.32
N SER A 76 4.46 -12.22 -6.23
CA SER A 76 5.80 -12.02 -5.68
C SER A 76 6.34 -13.32 -5.10
N SER A 77 6.43 -14.34 -5.92
CA SER A 77 6.94 -15.63 -5.47
C SER A 77 8.41 -15.53 -5.10
N MET A 78 8.69 -15.77 -3.83
CA MET A 78 10.05 -15.85 -3.28
C MET A 78 10.66 -17.24 -3.47
N THR A 79 9.94 -18.19 -4.05
CA THR A 79 10.48 -19.51 -4.42
C THR A 79 11.44 -19.40 -5.60
N GLU A 80 11.37 -18.30 -6.34
CA GLU A 80 12.20 -18.03 -7.51
C GLU A 80 13.30 -17.04 -7.17
N ASN A 81 14.45 -17.20 -7.80
CA ASN A 81 15.55 -16.24 -7.74
C ASN A 81 15.99 -15.86 -9.17
N PRO A 82 15.70 -14.65 -9.66
CA PRO A 82 15.01 -13.56 -8.95
C PRO A 82 13.51 -13.85 -8.69
N VAL A 83 12.93 -13.14 -7.72
CA VAL A 83 11.50 -13.19 -7.40
C VAL A 83 10.65 -13.09 -8.66
N LYS A 84 9.63 -13.94 -8.79
CA LYS A 84 8.81 -14.04 -10.01
C LYS A 84 7.33 -13.75 -9.74
N ASN A 85 6.71 -13.09 -10.71
CA ASN A 85 5.26 -12.91 -10.77
C ASN A 85 4.65 -14.03 -11.63
N PHE A 86 3.78 -14.86 -11.03
CA PHE A 86 3.03 -15.90 -11.72
C PHE A 86 1.63 -15.46 -12.17
N VAL A 87 1.17 -14.27 -11.75
CA VAL A 87 -0.16 -13.75 -12.11
C VAL A 87 -0.16 -13.35 -13.59
N ALA A 88 -1.12 -13.88 -14.33
CA ALA A 88 -1.27 -13.64 -15.76
C ALA A 88 -1.62 -12.18 -16.08
N GLU A 89 -1.34 -11.77 -17.32
CA GLU A 89 -1.75 -10.45 -17.84
C GLU A 89 -3.27 -10.26 -17.73
N GLY A 90 -3.72 -9.05 -17.40
CA GLY A 90 -5.13 -8.74 -17.14
C GLY A 90 -5.67 -9.25 -15.80
N TYR A 91 -4.79 -9.78 -14.93
CA TYR A 91 -5.15 -10.26 -13.59
C TYR A 91 -4.27 -9.61 -12.53
N THR A 92 -4.75 -9.61 -11.30
CA THR A 92 -4.00 -9.08 -10.15
C THR A 92 -4.27 -9.92 -8.91
N ALA A 93 -3.25 -10.06 -8.04
CA ALA A 93 -3.42 -10.63 -6.71
C ALA A 93 -3.82 -9.54 -5.73
N ILE A 94 -4.93 -9.73 -5.04
CA ILE A 94 -5.43 -8.84 -4.00
C ILE A 94 -5.33 -9.57 -2.66
N LYS A 95 -4.69 -8.93 -1.69
CA LYS A 95 -4.63 -9.46 -0.34
C LYS A 95 -5.97 -9.28 0.36
N THR A 96 -6.54 -10.35 0.86
CA THR A 96 -7.90 -10.36 1.46
C THR A 96 -7.90 -10.54 2.97
N SER A 97 -6.74 -10.78 3.58
CA SER A 97 -6.58 -10.96 5.03
C SER A 97 -5.84 -9.79 5.68
N ALA A 98 -5.86 -9.74 7.02
CA ALA A 98 -5.25 -8.65 7.79
C ALA A 98 -3.77 -8.87 8.14
N GLU A 99 -3.25 -10.11 7.99
CA GLU A 99 -1.87 -10.45 8.36
C GLU A 99 -0.86 -9.66 7.52
N PRO A 100 0.33 -9.30 8.09
CA PRO A 100 1.38 -8.62 7.35
C PRO A 100 1.90 -9.43 6.17
N ALA A 101 2.32 -8.76 5.09
CA ALA A 101 3.01 -9.43 3.99
C ALA A 101 4.36 -10.05 4.46
N PRO A 102 4.82 -11.18 3.91
CA PRO A 102 4.24 -11.95 2.79
C PRO A 102 3.12 -12.91 3.21
N ASN A 103 2.84 -12.99 4.51
CA ASN A 103 1.78 -13.84 5.03
C ASN A 103 0.41 -13.26 4.68
N GLY A 104 -0.61 -14.07 4.80
CA GLY A 104 -1.97 -13.68 4.53
C GLY A 104 -2.56 -14.35 3.31
N THR A 105 -3.82 -14.07 3.05
CA THR A 105 -4.58 -14.68 1.97
C THR A 105 -4.63 -13.75 0.76
N TYR A 106 -4.24 -14.26 -0.39
CA TYR A 106 -4.26 -13.55 -1.67
C TYR A 106 -5.26 -14.20 -2.62
N THR A 107 -6.10 -13.40 -3.25
CA THR A 107 -7.03 -13.88 -4.29
C THR A 107 -6.67 -13.25 -5.62
N VAL A 108 -6.48 -14.09 -6.64
CA VAL A 108 -6.21 -13.61 -8.00
C VAL A 108 -7.54 -13.39 -8.71
N VAL A 109 -7.70 -12.20 -9.26
CA VAL A 109 -8.94 -11.74 -9.90
C VAL A 109 -8.64 -11.04 -11.22
N LYS A 110 -9.60 -11.09 -12.14
CA LYS A 110 -9.53 -10.34 -13.40
C LYS A 110 -9.79 -8.84 -13.13
N GLY A 111 -9.07 -7.99 -13.83
CA GLY A 111 -9.28 -6.56 -13.82
C GLY A 111 -9.24 -5.96 -15.22
N THR A 112 -9.37 -4.65 -15.31
CA THR A 112 -9.26 -3.87 -16.53
C THR A 112 -7.86 -3.24 -16.59
N GLU A 113 -7.06 -3.62 -17.59
CA GLU A 113 -5.77 -2.98 -17.84
C GLU A 113 -5.98 -1.53 -18.28
N VAL A 114 -5.33 -0.62 -17.59
CA VAL A 114 -5.37 0.82 -17.86
C VAL A 114 -4.16 1.19 -18.71
N ALA A 115 -4.41 1.65 -19.93
CA ALA A 115 -3.37 1.99 -20.89
C ALA A 115 -3.04 3.51 -20.93
N ALA A 116 -4.00 4.36 -20.52
CA ALA A 116 -3.85 5.81 -20.49
C ALA A 116 -4.51 6.43 -19.25
N PRO A 117 -4.09 7.63 -18.82
CA PRO A 117 -4.66 8.32 -17.67
C PRO A 117 -6.19 8.50 -17.75
N ALA A 118 -6.72 8.82 -18.93
CA ALA A 118 -8.15 8.97 -19.14
C ALA A 118 -8.97 7.69 -18.88
N ASP A 119 -8.37 6.51 -19.08
CA ASP A 119 -9.01 5.22 -18.83
C ASP A 119 -9.08 4.90 -17.33
N LEU A 120 -8.15 5.45 -16.54
CA LEU A 120 -8.03 5.15 -15.10
C LEU A 120 -9.28 5.58 -14.33
N GLU A 121 -9.73 6.81 -14.53
CA GLU A 121 -10.92 7.32 -13.87
C GLU A 121 -12.17 6.54 -14.29
N SER A 122 -12.29 6.21 -15.58
CA SER A 122 -13.40 5.43 -16.12
C SER A 122 -13.45 4.03 -15.52
N ALA A 123 -12.33 3.31 -15.47
CA ALA A 123 -12.24 1.99 -14.88
C ALA A 123 -12.58 2.00 -13.38
N LEU A 124 -12.09 2.98 -12.62
CA LEU A 124 -12.39 3.10 -11.20
C LEU A 124 -13.85 3.51 -10.91
N LYS A 125 -14.47 4.34 -11.76
CA LYS A 125 -15.87 4.74 -11.62
C LYS A 125 -16.86 3.63 -12.00
N SER A 126 -16.48 2.69 -12.85
CA SER A 126 -17.31 1.52 -13.14
C SER A 126 -17.38 0.54 -11.95
N GLY A 127 -16.52 0.71 -10.95
CA GLY A 127 -16.40 -0.21 -9.82
C GLY A 127 -15.51 -1.41 -10.12
N ASP A 128 -14.80 -1.37 -11.25
CA ASP A 128 -13.88 -2.41 -11.67
C ASP A 128 -12.56 -2.36 -10.89
N ILE A 129 -11.74 -3.38 -11.09
CA ILE A 129 -10.36 -3.41 -10.66
C ILE A 129 -9.52 -2.81 -11.79
N ALA A 130 -9.04 -1.59 -11.60
CA ALA A 130 -8.14 -0.94 -12.53
C ALA A 130 -6.71 -1.46 -12.30
N ILE A 131 -6.11 -2.06 -13.32
CA ILE A 131 -4.75 -2.59 -13.27
C ILE A 131 -3.84 -1.64 -14.05
N VAL A 132 -2.88 -1.05 -13.36
CA VAL A 132 -1.83 -0.21 -13.96
C VAL A 132 -0.55 -1.03 -14.05
N SER A 133 -0.19 -1.42 -15.27
CA SER A 133 0.98 -2.26 -15.57
C SER A 133 2.17 -1.50 -16.14
N ARG A 134 1.98 -0.21 -16.47
CA ARG A 134 3.01 0.68 -17.01
C ARG A 134 2.97 2.06 -16.38
N SER A 135 4.08 2.77 -16.44
CA SER A 135 4.15 4.14 -15.94
C SER A 135 3.36 5.10 -16.83
N MET A 136 2.68 6.07 -16.19
CA MET A 136 1.95 7.12 -16.89
C MET A 136 1.97 8.43 -16.09
N THR A 137 1.91 9.54 -16.80
CA THR A 137 1.82 10.88 -16.22
C THR A 137 0.35 11.30 -16.16
N ILE A 138 -0.09 11.70 -14.98
CA ILE A 138 -1.43 12.20 -14.69
C ILE A 138 -1.43 13.71 -14.89
N ASP A 139 -2.10 14.19 -15.89
CA ASP A 139 -2.27 15.62 -16.23
C ASP A 139 -3.59 16.20 -15.71
N ASP A 140 -4.57 15.35 -15.41
CA ASP A 140 -5.80 15.68 -14.69
C ASP A 140 -6.04 14.61 -13.62
N SER A 141 -6.16 15.04 -12.36
CA SER A 141 -6.29 14.10 -11.23
C SER A 141 -7.56 13.28 -11.34
N PRO A 142 -7.48 11.94 -11.43
CA PRO A 142 -8.67 11.10 -11.44
C PRO A 142 -9.50 11.35 -10.18
N TYR A 143 -10.75 11.74 -10.39
CA TYR A 143 -11.72 12.01 -9.33
C TYR A 143 -12.66 10.82 -9.16
N ILE A 144 -12.34 9.94 -8.23
CA ILE A 144 -13.10 8.71 -7.98
C ILE A 144 -14.32 9.03 -7.13
N SER A 145 -15.50 8.97 -7.73
CA SER A 145 -16.76 9.35 -7.10
C SER A 145 -17.92 8.44 -7.55
N SER A 146 -18.99 8.44 -6.75
CA SER A 146 -20.28 7.82 -7.10
C SER A 146 -20.20 6.33 -7.41
N VAL A 147 -19.30 5.62 -6.74
CA VAL A 147 -19.12 4.18 -6.88
C VAL A 147 -19.18 3.50 -5.52
N ALA A 148 -19.76 2.29 -5.47
CA ALA A 148 -19.88 1.53 -4.23
C ALA A 148 -18.51 0.99 -3.76
N SER A 149 -17.70 0.53 -4.70
CA SER A 149 -16.34 0.04 -4.44
C SER A 149 -15.49 0.19 -5.69
N ALA A 150 -14.22 0.55 -5.53
CA ALA A 150 -13.23 0.58 -6.59
C ALA A 150 -11.90 -0.01 -6.07
N THR A 151 -11.13 -0.58 -6.97
CA THR A 151 -9.79 -1.09 -6.65
C THR A 151 -8.78 -0.60 -7.69
N LEU A 152 -7.69 -0.01 -7.20
CA LEU A 152 -6.50 0.32 -8.00
C LEU A 152 -5.40 -0.66 -7.65
N SER A 153 -4.93 -1.40 -8.65
CA SER A 153 -3.80 -2.31 -8.50
C SER A 153 -2.63 -1.84 -9.36
N LEU A 154 -1.51 -1.53 -8.73
CA LEU A 154 -0.29 -1.11 -9.41
C LEU A 154 0.66 -2.30 -9.52
N LYS A 155 0.99 -2.71 -10.75
CA LYS A 155 1.99 -3.76 -10.97
C LYS A 155 3.38 -3.28 -10.56
N GLU A 156 4.25 -4.22 -10.28
CA GLU A 156 5.64 -3.92 -9.94
C GLU A 156 6.29 -3.03 -11.01
N GLY A 157 6.93 -1.93 -10.56
CA GLY A 157 7.58 -0.95 -11.43
C GLY A 157 6.66 0.02 -12.15
N ALA A 158 5.33 -0.14 -12.08
CA ALA A 158 4.40 0.85 -12.62
C ALA A 158 4.39 2.12 -11.77
N VAL A 159 4.39 3.29 -12.39
CA VAL A 159 4.43 4.59 -11.72
C VAL A 159 3.29 5.47 -12.22
N LEU A 160 2.43 5.90 -11.33
CA LEU A 160 1.50 7.01 -11.57
C LEU A 160 2.16 8.29 -11.06
N THR A 161 2.51 9.21 -11.95
CA THR A 161 3.16 10.47 -11.60
C THR A 161 2.26 11.64 -11.98
N ALA A 162 1.92 12.51 -11.03
CA ALA A 162 1.26 13.76 -11.36
C ALA A 162 2.20 14.66 -12.16
N GLN A 163 1.67 15.39 -13.15
CA GLN A 163 2.45 16.24 -14.04
C GLN A 163 3.21 17.32 -13.24
N GLU A 164 4.52 17.40 -13.51
CA GLU A 164 5.39 18.37 -12.87
C GLU A 164 5.06 19.82 -13.33
N GLY A 165 5.17 20.77 -12.41
CA GLY A 165 4.91 22.20 -12.69
C GLY A 165 3.45 22.55 -12.96
N SER A 166 2.54 21.60 -12.78
CA SER A 166 1.10 21.77 -12.98
C SER A 166 0.41 22.46 -11.81
N GLU A 167 -0.88 22.78 -11.98
CA GLU A 167 -1.75 23.25 -10.90
C GLU A 167 -2.40 22.08 -10.11
N LEU A 168 -2.01 20.85 -10.37
CA LEU A 168 -2.56 19.70 -9.69
C LEU A 168 -2.25 19.74 -8.18
N GLN A 169 -3.25 19.41 -7.38
CA GLN A 169 -3.10 19.30 -5.93
C GLN A 169 -2.77 17.86 -5.49
N GLN A 170 -3.13 16.86 -6.29
CA GLN A 170 -2.89 15.45 -5.98
C GLN A 170 -2.72 14.61 -7.25
N CYS A 171 -2.08 13.45 -7.11
CA CYS A 171 -2.06 12.45 -8.19
C CYS A 171 -3.40 11.72 -8.29
N ILE A 172 -4.00 11.36 -7.14
CA ILE A 172 -5.30 10.66 -7.06
C ILE A 172 -6.18 11.34 -6.03
N GLN A 173 -7.46 11.56 -6.40
CA GLN A 173 -8.47 12.08 -5.49
C GLN A 173 -9.63 11.10 -5.32
N VAL A 174 -9.88 10.65 -4.08
CA VAL A 174 -11.00 9.78 -3.73
C VAL A 174 -12.06 10.56 -2.96
N SER A 175 -13.26 10.62 -3.52
CA SER A 175 -14.39 11.36 -2.98
C SER A 175 -15.15 10.58 -1.90
N LYS A 176 -15.89 11.29 -1.04
CA LYS A 176 -16.82 10.71 -0.07
C LYS A 176 -17.97 9.90 -0.68
N SER A 177 -18.23 10.07 -1.95
CA SER A 177 -19.25 9.30 -2.68
C SER A 177 -18.71 7.98 -3.24
N CYS A 178 -17.40 7.75 -3.24
CA CYS A 178 -16.80 6.42 -3.35
C CYS A 178 -16.86 5.77 -1.97
N LYS A 179 -17.68 4.74 -1.78
CA LYS A 179 -17.94 4.19 -0.44
C LYS A 179 -16.77 3.37 0.08
N LYS A 180 -16.07 2.69 -0.82
CA LYS A 180 -14.87 1.93 -0.51
C LYS A 180 -13.85 2.04 -1.64
N MET A 181 -12.59 2.28 -1.29
CA MET A 181 -11.47 2.26 -2.22
C MET A 181 -10.37 1.35 -1.68
N VAL A 182 -9.84 0.48 -2.54
CA VAL A 182 -8.64 -0.31 -2.24
C VAL A 182 -7.53 0.11 -3.18
N ILE A 183 -6.35 0.41 -2.65
CA ILE A 183 -5.14 0.65 -3.42
C ILE A 183 -4.14 -0.44 -3.03
N SER A 184 -3.66 -1.20 -4.01
CA SER A 184 -2.84 -2.39 -3.79
C SER A 184 -1.72 -2.53 -4.83
N GLY A 185 -0.88 -3.56 -4.65
CA GLY A 185 0.19 -3.90 -5.58
C GLY A 185 1.57 -3.44 -5.12
N LYS A 186 2.49 -3.17 -6.09
CA LYS A 186 3.92 -2.89 -5.83
C LYS A 186 4.47 -1.72 -6.64
N GLY A 187 3.61 -0.90 -7.21
CA GLY A 187 3.99 0.26 -7.98
C GLY A 187 4.16 1.52 -7.13
N PHE A 188 4.17 2.66 -7.81
CA PHE A 188 4.43 3.96 -7.22
C PHE A 188 3.30 4.94 -7.54
N ILE A 189 2.95 5.78 -6.56
CA ILE A 189 2.10 6.97 -6.74
C ILE A 189 2.95 8.17 -6.34
N VAL A 190 3.16 9.09 -7.27
CA VAL A 190 4.01 10.26 -7.07
C VAL A 190 3.16 11.52 -7.21
N GLY A 191 3.09 12.30 -6.15
CA GLY A 191 2.38 13.57 -6.12
C GLY A 191 3.02 14.65 -7.00
N PRO A 192 2.36 15.80 -7.18
CA PRO A 192 2.85 16.87 -8.04
C PRO A 192 4.18 17.44 -7.54
N LYS A 193 5.20 17.48 -8.41
CA LYS A 193 6.47 18.18 -8.18
C LYS A 193 6.39 19.58 -8.72
N ASN A 194 6.99 20.54 -7.99
CA ASN A 194 7.04 21.95 -8.39
C ASN A 194 5.65 22.52 -8.75
N SER A 195 4.60 22.03 -8.11
CA SER A 195 3.24 22.49 -8.34
C SER A 195 3.07 23.94 -7.91
N THR A 196 2.29 24.69 -8.66
CA THR A 196 1.86 26.06 -8.27
C THR A 196 0.71 26.03 -7.28
N ALA A 197 0.07 24.90 -7.09
CA ALA A 197 -0.99 24.69 -6.10
C ALA A 197 -0.44 24.73 -4.66
N THR A 198 -1.32 25.00 -3.72
CA THR A 198 -1.03 24.88 -2.29
C THR A 198 -1.57 23.58 -1.74
N ASN A 199 -0.83 22.97 -0.81
CA ASN A 199 -1.23 21.73 -0.12
C ASN A 199 -1.40 20.54 -1.07
N VAL A 200 -0.31 20.08 -1.67
CA VAL A 200 -0.31 18.93 -2.57
C VAL A 200 -0.20 17.60 -1.83
N ALA A 201 -0.69 16.53 -2.47
CA ALA A 201 -0.57 15.18 -1.95
C ALA A 201 -0.38 14.15 -3.08
N GLY A 202 0.19 12.99 -2.76
CA GLY A 202 0.12 11.82 -3.63
C GLY A 202 -1.32 11.35 -3.75
N ILE A 203 -1.98 11.15 -2.59
CA ILE A 203 -3.37 10.72 -2.49
C ILE A 203 -4.15 11.70 -1.61
N TYR A 204 -5.29 12.20 -2.10
CA TYR A 204 -6.29 12.90 -1.30
C TYR A 204 -7.47 11.98 -1.04
N SER A 205 -7.81 11.77 0.24
CA SER A 205 -8.92 10.92 0.65
C SER A 205 -10.03 11.70 1.37
N GLY A 206 -11.21 11.66 0.79
CA GLY A 206 -12.50 11.91 1.44
C GLY A 206 -13.36 10.64 1.53
N CYS A 207 -12.79 9.49 1.20
CA CYS A 207 -13.50 8.20 1.13
C CYS A 207 -13.90 7.71 2.52
N PRO A 208 -15.15 7.24 2.72
CA PRO A 208 -15.56 6.61 3.97
C PRO A 208 -14.69 5.43 4.41
N ASP A 209 -14.20 4.61 3.45
CA ASP A 209 -13.34 3.46 3.69
C ASP A 209 -12.26 3.36 2.60
N LEU A 210 -11.08 3.96 2.87
CA LEU A 210 -9.88 3.79 2.03
C LEU A 210 -8.96 2.76 2.67
N VAL A 211 -8.61 1.72 1.92
CA VAL A 211 -7.63 0.69 2.35
C VAL A 211 -6.42 0.74 1.42
N ILE A 212 -5.24 0.88 1.99
CA ILE A 212 -3.97 0.73 1.29
C ILE A 212 -3.34 -0.58 1.75
N ASP A 213 -3.20 -1.53 0.82
CA ASP A 213 -2.75 -2.89 1.11
C ASP A 213 -1.83 -3.39 -0.01
N GLY A 214 -0.57 -3.54 0.30
CA GLY A 214 0.47 -3.93 -0.64
C GLY A 214 1.73 -3.12 -0.40
N THR A 215 2.82 -3.52 -1.04
CA THR A 215 4.13 -2.86 -0.90
C THR A 215 4.27 -1.66 -1.85
N ILE A 216 3.19 -0.90 -2.05
CA ILE A 216 3.21 0.31 -2.88
C ILE A 216 4.05 1.40 -2.23
N THR A 217 4.63 2.25 -3.06
CA THR A 217 5.29 3.49 -2.61
C THR A 217 4.40 4.68 -2.94
N VAL A 218 4.14 5.52 -1.94
CA VAL A 218 3.45 6.80 -2.13
C VAL A 218 4.41 7.93 -1.76
N ASP A 219 4.82 8.72 -2.76
CA ASP A 219 5.64 9.90 -2.59
C ASP A 219 4.76 11.15 -2.76
N GLY A 220 4.59 11.91 -1.70
CA GLY A 220 3.82 13.16 -1.71
C GLY A 220 4.50 14.29 -2.47
N SER A 221 5.78 14.06 -2.85
CA SER A 221 6.61 15.04 -3.54
C SER A 221 6.96 16.29 -2.73
N SER A 222 7.55 17.28 -3.35
CA SER A 222 8.02 18.52 -2.72
C SER A 222 7.90 19.68 -3.70
N GLY A 223 7.89 20.90 -3.17
CA GLY A 223 8.02 22.11 -4.00
C GLY A 223 6.73 22.82 -4.33
N SER A 224 5.67 22.65 -3.54
CA SER A 224 4.51 23.54 -3.58
C SER A 224 4.51 24.50 -2.39
N LYS A 225 3.66 25.50 -2.48
CA LYS A 225 3.35 26.40 -1.34
C LYS A 225 2.37 25.68 -0.40
N GLY A 226 2.62 25.66 0.89
CA GLY A 226 1.75 25.03 1.88
C GLY A 226 2.23 23.65 2.31
N THR A 227 1.36 22.84 2.92
CA THR A 227 1.70 21.52 3.46
C THR A 227 1.61 20.46 2.37
N ASN A 228 2.69 19.71 2.17
CA ASN A 228 2.72 18.57 1.25
C ASN A 228 2.61 17.28 2.04
N ALA A 229 1.96 16.26 1.46
CA ALA A 229 1.81 14.96 2.10
C ALA A 229 1.87 13.81 1.10
N ALA A 230 2.31 12.62 1.52
CA ALA A 230 2.08 11.41 0.73
C ALA A 230 0.57 11.13 0.69
N ILE A 231 -0.10 11.22 1.85
CA ILE A 231 -1.55 11.06 1.94
C ILE A 231 -2.15 12.21 2.75
N ARG A 232 -3.18 12.83 2.21
CA ARG A 232 -4.03 13.79 2.93
C ARG A 232 -5.40 13.17 3.16
N ILE A 233 -5.81 13.05 4.43
CA ILE A 233 -7.09 12.47 4.84
C ILE A 233 -7.99 13.60 5.32
N ALA A 234 -9.08 13.84 4.58
CA ALA A 234 -10.03 14.91 4.86
C ALA A 234 -11.36 14.43 5.44
N GLU A 235 -11.73 13.18 5.18
CA GLU A 235 -12.97 12.56 5.68
C GLU A 235 -12.85 11.03 5.64
N GLY A 236 -13.60 10.33 6.50
CA GLY A 236 -13.71 8.88 6.52
C GLY A 236 -12.53 8.20 7.22
N THR A 237 -12.40 6.90 7.00
CA THR A 237 -11.34 6.08 7.59
C THR A 237 -10.34 5.69 6.51
N THR A 238 -9.07 5.97 6.75
CA THR A 238 -7.97 5.44 5.95
C THR A 238 -7.23 4.38 6.76
N THR A 239 -7.19 3.18 6.22
CA THR A 239 -6.48 2.02 6.82
C THR A 239 -5.25 1.71 5.98
N ILE A 240 -4.07 1.77 6.59
CA ILE A 240 -2.80 1.41 5.95
C ILE A 240 -2.33 0.08 6.56
N LYS A 241 -2.19 -0.93 5.72
CA LYS A 241 -1.73 -2.25 6.14
C LYS A 241 -0.25 -2.48 5.84
N ASP A 242 0.25 -1.90 4.74
CA ASP A 242 1.64 -1.98 4.31
C ASP A 242 1.95 -0.86 3.30
N GLY A 243 3.21 -0.73 2.89
CA GLY A 243 3.68 0.22 1.90
C GLY A 243 4.83 1.10 2.41
N TYR A 244 5.39 1.90 1.52
CA TYR A 244 6.39 2.91 1.84
C TYR A 244 5.83 4.30 1.52
N PHE A 245 5.76 5.15 2.54
CA PHE A 245 5.17 6.48 2.44
C PHE A 245 6.23 7.53 2.72
N THR A 246 6.38 8.48 1.81
CA THR A 246 7.40 9.51 1.93
C THR A 246 6.92 10.85 1.40
N VAL A 247 7.52 11.91 1.90
CA VAL A 247 7.40 13.25 1.38
C VAL A 247 8.75 13.94 1.44
N GLY A 248 9.10 14.67 0.39
CA GLY A 248 10.29 15.52 0.39
C GLY A 248 10.06 16.76 1.26
N THR A 249 11.14 17.35 1.79
CA THR A 249 11.09 18.71 2.30
C THR A 249 11.53 19.63 1.18
N ASP A 250 10.78 20.71 0.95
CA ASP A 250 11.26 21.73 0.07
C ASP A 250 12.26 22.67 0.78
N ALA A 251 13.02 23.43 -0.01
CA ALA A 251 13.98 24.40 0.50
C ALA A 251 13.30 25.61 1.16
N SER A 252 11.98 25.74 1.10
CA SER A 252 11.22 26.90 1.61
C SER A 252 10.90 26.83 3.10
N GLY A 253 11.21 25.71 3.76
CA GLY A 253 11.01 25.54 5.20
C GLY A 253 9.55 25.32 5.63
N ILE A 254 8.70 24.93 4.70
CA ILE A 254 7.31 24.55 4.99
C ILE A 254 7.30 23.12 5.58
N ALA A 255 6.53 22.94 6.65
CA ALA A 255 6.39 21.62 7.29
C ALA A 255 5.59 20.67 6.39
N ASN A 256 6.31 19.76 5.72
CA ASN A 256 5.70 18.66 5.01
C ASN A 256 5.49 17.50 5.97
N SER A 257 4.40 16.75 5.81
CA SER A 257 4.08 15.60 6.63
C SER A 257 3.91 14.38 5.74
N CYS A 258 4.46 13.23 6.11
CA CYS A 258 4.21 12.01 5.36
C CYS A 258 2.69 11.73 5.29
N ILE A 259 1.98 11.86 6.41
CA ILE A 259 0.52 11.79 6.45
C ILE A 259 -0.06 13.01 7.14
N LEU A 260 -1.03 13.66 6.49
CA LEU A 260 -1.80 14.78 7.05
C LEU A 260 -3.25 14.34 7.29
N VAL A 261 -3.72 14.42 8.55
CA VAL A 261 -5.11 14.20 8.93
C VAL A 261 -5.75 15.55 9.27
N ALA A 262 -6.58 16.06 8.37
CA ALA A 262 -7.16 17.39 8.50
C ALA A 262 -8.52 17.46 7.80
N THR A 263 -9.59 17.70 8.56
CA THR A 263 -10.94 17.81 7.99
C THR A 263 -11.11 19.12 7.24
N ALA A 264 -11.82 19.06 6.10
CA ALA A 264 -12.08 20.28 5.32
C ALA A 264 -13.28 21.09 5.89
N ARG A 265 -14.11 20.48 6.75
CA ARG A 265 -15.32 21.11 7.31
C ARG A 265 -15.61 20.57 8.72
N PRO A 266 -16.23 21.38 9.60
CA PRO A 266 -16.54 20.96 10.98
C PRO A 266 -17.48 19.73 11.12
N SER A 267 -18.24 19.40 10.08
CA SER A 267 -19.13 18.22 10.07
C SER A 267 -18.44 16.93 9.68
N GLN A 268 -17.20 16.99 9.21
CA GLN A 268 -16.44 15.82 8.76
C GLN A 268 -15.68 15.19 9.92
N LYS A 269 -15.40 13.90 9.78
CA LYS A 269 -14.51 13.15 10.67
C LYS A 269 -13.49 12.40 9.83
N ALA A 270 -12.25 12.40 10.26
CA ALA A 270 -11.13 11.76 9.60
C ALA A 270 -10.40 10.83 10.58
N HIS A 271 -10.24 9.57 10.20
CA HIS A 271 -9.60 8.55 11.02
C HIS A 271 -8.47 7.89 10.24
N LEU A 272 -7.30 7.76 10.87
CA LEU A 272 -6.17 7.03 10.35
C LEU A 272 -5.92 5.80 11.21
N LYS A 273 -5.81 4.63 10.56
CA LYS A 273 -5.39 3.37 11.19
C LYS A 273 -4.19 2.80 10.47
N ILE A 274 -3.11 2.51 11.19
CA ILE A 274 -1.87 1.96 10.64
C ILE A 274 -1.59 0.61 11.27
N TYR A 275 -1.51 -0.43 10.45
CA TYR A 275 -1.17 -1.79 10.86
C TYR A 275 0.24 -2.21 10.40
N GLY A 276 0.83 -1.52 9.43
CA GLY A 276 2.15 -1.79 8.89
C GLY A 276 2.62 -0.68 7.95
N GLY A 277 3.76 -0.91 7.32
CA GLY A 277 4.38 0.03 6.39
C GLY A 277 5.54 0.81 6.99
N VAL A 278 6.23 1.58 6.14
CA VAL A 278 7.36 2.44 6.50
C VAL A 278 7.02 3.88 6.16
N PHE A 279 7.30 4.79 7.09
CA PHE A 279 6.92 6.19 6.99
C PHE A 279 8.13 7.09 7.20
N GLU A 280 8.39 7.99 6.24
CA GLU A 280 9.55 8.87 6.25
C GLU A 280 9.22 10.26 5.71
N THR A 281 9.62 11.29 6.43
CA THR A 281 9.72 12.65 5.88
C THR A 281 11.18 12.92 5.55
N LYS A 282 11.50 13.06 4.25
CA LYS A 282 12.86 13.28 3.76
C LYS A 282 13.23 14.76 3.81
N GLY A 283 14.49 15.06 4.14
CA GLY A 283 15.06 16.38 4.10
C GLY A 283 15.43 16.94 5.48
N ASN A 284 15.62 18.25 5.55
CA ASN A 284 16.05 18.89 6.80
C ASN A 284 14.87 19.05 7.76
N PRO A 285 15.04 18.70 9.04
CA PRO A 285 14.01 18.95 10.04
C PRO A 285 13.79 20.47 10.20
N ILE A 286 12.55 20.88 10.29
CA ILE A 286 12.20 22.23 10.68
C ILE A 286 12.33 22.31 12.20
N ASN A 287 13.27 23.10 12.70
CA ASN A 287 13.54 23.22 14.14
C ASN A 287 13.86 21.87 14.84
N GLY A 288 14.47 20.92 14.11
CA GLY A 288 14.77 19.61 14.65
C GLY A 288 13.59 18.61 14.61
N TRP A 289 12.50 18.96 13.95
CA TRP A 289 11.27 18.18 13.90
C TRP A 289 10.99 17.60 12.51
N TYR A 290 10.66 16.31 12.47
CA TYR A 290 10.28 15.58 11.26
C TYR A 290 8.81 15.15 11.38
N PRO A 291 7.85 15.93 10.88
CA PRO A 291 6.44 15.59 10.99
C PRO A 291 6.09 14.43 10.05
N VAL A 292 6.22 13.20 10.54
CA VAL A 292 5.80 12.03 9.77
C VAL A 292 4.28 11.95 9.74
N ILE A 293 3.64 12.11 10.89
CA ILE A 293 2.19 12.20 11.00
C ILE A 293 1.84 13.57 11.58
N ASN A 294 0.97 14.28 10.88
CA ASN A 294 0.44 15.57 11.31
C ASN A 294 -1.09 15.48 11.39
N ILE A 295 -1.64 15.85 12.53
CA ILE A 295 -3.07 15.95 12.77
C ILE A 295 -3.43 17.40 13.05
N GLN A 296 -4.41 17.95 12.35
CA GLN A 296 -4.80 19.34 12.58
C GLN A 296 -5.34 19.52 14.01
N ASP A 297 -4.70 20.38 14.81
CA ASP A 297 -5.00 20.57 16.23
C ASP A 297 -6.47 20.87 16.52
N ALA A 298 -7.08 21.77 15.74
CA ALA A 298 -8.49 22.10 15.90
C ALA A 298 -9.43 20.91 15.69
N ASP A 299 -9.06 19.99 14.79
CA ASP A 299 -9.82 18.78 14.53
C ASP A 299 -9.62 17.75 15.62
N ARG A 300 -8.39 17.60 16.10
CA ARG A 300 -8.06 16.73 17.22
C ARG A 300 -8.78 17.17 18.49
N LYS A 301 -8.66 18.45 18.88
CA LYS A 301 -9.33 19.03 20.06
C LYS A 301 -10.85 18.87 20.01
N ALA A 302 -11.43 18.94 18.82
CA ALA A 302 -12.87 18.74 18.61
C ALA A 302 -13.29 17.26 18.44
N GLY A 303 -12.37 16.30 18.55
CA GLY A 303 -12.65 14.88 18.37
C GLY A 303 -13.06 14.52 16.93
N ARG A 304 -12.69 15.33 15.95
CA ARG A 304 -13.01 15.08 14.53
C ARG A 304 -11.94 14.29 13.81
N ALA A 305 -10.70 14.39 14.27
CA ALA A 305 -9.58 13.66 13.70
C ALA A 305 -8.94 12.76 14.74
N THR A 306 -8.64 11.50 14.35
CA THR A 306 -7.97 10.51 15.22
C THR A 306 -6.93 9.72 14.44
N VAL A 307 -5.91 9.26 15.17
CA VAL A 307 -4.84 8.38 14.66
C VAL A 307 -4.68 7.22 15.62
N GLU A 308 -4.65 6.01 15.10
CA GLU A 308 -4.43 4.77 15.86
C GLU A 308 -3.38 3.92 15.12
N ILE A 309 -2.26 3.61 15.79
CA ILE A 309 -1.15 2.87 15.21
C ILE A 309 -0.99 1.53 15.93
N TYR A 310 -1.15 0.45 15.18
CA TYR A 310 -1.04 -0.94 15.60
C TYR A 310 0.26 -1.60 15.10
N GLY A 311 1.00 -0.94 14.19
CA GLY A 311 2.22 -1.46 13.60
C GLY A 311 2.91 -0.43 12.70
N GLY A 312 4.03 -0.82 12.08
CA GLY A 312 4.77 0.04 11.16
C GLY A 312 6.08 0.55 11.73
N ILE A 313 6.90 1.11 10.83
CA ILE A 313 8.22 1.68 11.11
C ILE A 313 8.21 3.16 10.77
N PHE A 314 8.64 3.99 11.69
CA PHE A 314 8.62 5.44 11.58
C PHE A 314 10.04 6.00 11.68
N ILE A 315 10.56 6.53 10.58
CA ILE A 315 11.95 6.99 10.48
C ILE A 315 12.05 8.41 11.07
N ASN A 316 12.99 8.58 12.01
CA ASN A 316 13.23 9.83 12.74
C ASN A 316 11.98 10.39 13.46
N TYR A 317 11.04 9.54 13.82
CA TYR A 317 9.79 9.94 14.46
C TYR A 317 9.28 8.88 15.43
N ASN A 318 9.00 9.27 16.67
CA ASN A 318 8.40 8.38 17.67
C ASN A 318 6.86 8.62 17.77
N PRO A 319 6.03 7.72 17.29
CA PRO A 319 4.58 7.90 17.33
C PRO A 319 3.97 7.89 18.74
N ALA A 320 4.73 7.46 19.77
CA ALA A 320 4.28 7.53 21.16
C ALA A 320 4.26 8.96 21.71
N THR A 321 4.89 9.92 21.04
CA THR A 321 4.90 11.34 21.43
C THR A 321 3.92 12.20 20.63
N GLY A 322 3.01 11.58 19.88
CA GLY A 322 2.05 12.28 19.03
C GLY A 322 2.70 13.03 17.88
N ASP A 323 2.11 14.13 17.46
CA ASP A 323 2.63 14.93 16.34
C ASP A 323 3.71 15.96 16.73
N ASN A 324 4.09 15.99 18.00
CA ASN A 324 5.10 16.92 18.54
C ASN A 324 4.80 18.40 18.31
N THR A 325 3.55 18.79 18.03
CA THR A 325 3.19 20.20 17.82
C THR A 325 3.13 21.01 19.13
N GLY A 326 3.47 20.39 20.25
CA GLY A 326 3.65 21.06 21.55
C GLY A 326 2.39 21.21 22.39
N GLU A 327 1.26 20.71 21.94
CA GLU A 327 0.00 20.93 22.66
C GLU A 327 -0.60 19.71 23.37
N ALA A 328 -0.08 18.49 23.20
CA ALA A 328 -0.54 17.34 23.97
C ALA A 328 0.47 16.20 23.95
N ASP A 329 0.60 15.58 25.11
CA ASP A 329 1.33 14.33 25.32
C ASP A 329 0.54 13.11 24.81
N ASP A 330 -0.35 13.30 23.82
CA ASP A 330 -1.21 12.23 23.31
C ASP A 330 -0.40 11.32 22.38
N THR A 331 -0.32 10.06 22.76
CA THR A 331 0.27 9.03 21.91
C THR A 331 -0.65 8.69 20.74
N PHE A 332 -0.08 8.39 19.57
CA PHE A 332 -0.79 7.79 18.44
C PHE A 332 -0.78 6.25 18.49
N VAL A 333 -0.02 5.66 19.40
CA VAL A 333 0.07 4.22 19.56
C VAL A 333 -1.22 3.68 20.18
N ALA A 334 -1.81 2.67 19.57
CA ALA A 334 -3.06 2.09 20.02
C ALA A 334 -2.89 1.35 21.37
N PRO A 335 -3.94 1.25 22.21
CA PRO A 335 -3.89 0.48 23.44
C PRO A 335 -3.46 -0.98 23.20
N GLY A 336 -2.59 -1.52 24.06
CA GLY A 336 -2.01 -2.86 23.93
C GLY A 336 -0.82 -2.93 22.96
N TYR A 337 -0.33 -1.77 22.50
CA TYR A 337 0.84 -1.64 21.65
C TYR A 337 1.84 -0.65 22.25
N LYS A 338 3.10 -0.78 21.86
CA LYS A 338 4.19 0.11 22.29
C LYS A 338 5.07 0.50 21.11
N SER A 339 5.68 1.67 21.21
CA SER A 339 6.72 2.15 20.30
C SER A 339 8.08 1.77 20.85
N VAL A 340 8.91 1.11 20.04
CA VAL A 340 10.25 0.65 20.41
C VAL A 340 11.25 1.27 19.44
N GLU A 341 12.31 1.87 19.99
CA GLU A 341 13.39 2.40 19.17
C GLU A 341 14.12 1.27 18.43
N THR A 342 14.42 1.50 17.17
CA THR A 342 15.10 0.57 16.27
C THR A 342 15.93 1.33 15.23
N THR A 343 16.46 0.65 14.24
CA THR A 343 17.11 1.25 13.07
C THR A 343 16.49 0.69 11.79
N TYR A 344 16.32 1.56 10.80
CA TYR A 344 15.89 1.17 9.47
C TYR A 344 16.84 1.76 8.43
N ASN A 345 17.49 0.91 7.64
CA ASN A 345 18.50 1.31 6.65
C ASN A 345 19.58 2.26 7.22
N GLY A 346 20.01 2.02 8.47
CA GLY A 346 21.02 2.82 9.15
C GLY A 346 20.54 4.15 9.74
N GLN A 347 19.26 4.47 9.65
CA GLN A 347 18.64 5.64 10.26
C GLN A 347 17.93 5.26 11.57
N GLN A 348 17.87 6.19 12.52
CA GLN A 348 17.06 6.01 13.71
C GLN A 348 15.59 5.86 13.32
N ALA A 349 14.90 4.91 13.92
CA ALA A 349 13.50 4.66 13.66
C ALA A 349 12.80 4.14 14.91
N TRP A 350 11.48 4.14 14.88
CA TRP A 350 10.63 3.52 15.90
C TRP A 350 9.69 2.53 15.22
N GLN A 351 9.56 1.36 15.84
CA GLN A 351 8.63 0.33 15.41
C GLN A 351 7.51 0.18 16.43
N VAL A 352 6.28 0.14 15.98
CA VAL A 352 5.13 -0.17 16.83
C VAL A 352 4.89 -1.68 16.80
N ILE A 353 4.82 -2.29 17.99
CA ILE A 353 4.63 -3.73 18.21
C ILE A 353 3.63 -3.98 19.33
N PRO A 354 3.00 -5.15 19.44
CA PRO A 354 2.21 -5.53 20.62
C PRO A 354 3.04 -5.48 21.91
N GLU A 355 2.40 -5.19 23.05
CA GLU A 355 3.01 -5.19 24.37
C GLU A 355 3.44 -6.58 24.87
#